data_5a69d57060ad376607f64d0e244c8b52
#
_entry.id   5a69d57060ad376607f64d0e244c8b52
#
_cell.length_a   1.000
_cell.length_b   1.000
_cell.length_c   1.000
_cell.angle_alpha   90.00
_cell.angle_beta   90.00
_cell.angle_gamma   90.00
#
_symmetry.space_group_name_H-M   'P 1'
#
loop_
_entity.id
_entity.type
_entity.pdbx_description
1 polymer ?
#
loop_
_entity_poly.entity_id
_entity_poly.type
_entity_poly.pdbx_seq_one_letter_code
_entity_poly.pdbx_strand_id
1 'polypeptide(L)'
;MGIEILLSTLALATSDPTRSSEVVGYSSQGRAIRVHRLGDPASPKKVLVVGCIHGNESAGIAVTRYLIRSTPPTGFDLWVINVVNPDGRRLHVRQNGRGVDLNRNFGSEWIPIGARWDPEYSGPSPWSEPETRIVRRLVKRIQPQITIWYHQPQKLVRAWGQSSHAARKYARYARMAFRLIRWPHGTAPNWQNHRFPGTSSFVVELAPGSLPEHRVARHAYAVTKLARVLMVSARV
;
A
#
# COMPACT_ATOMS: atom_id res chain seq x y z
N MET A 1 12.09 30.85 -56.58
CA MET A 1 12.57 29.79 -55.70
C MET A 1 12.17 30.18 -54.26
N GLY A 2 11.05 29.70 -53.81
CA GLY A 2 10.52 29.95 -52.47
C GLY A 2 10.98 28.85 -51.53
N ILE A 3 11.58 29.23 -50.40
CA ILE A 3 11.98 28.33 -49.32
C ILE A 3 10.80 28.22 -48.37
N GLU A 4 10.10 27.08 -48.37
CA GLU A 4 9.13 26.76 -47.35
C GLU A 4 9.85 26.32 -46.08
N ILE A 5 9.73 27.12 -45.01
CA ILE A 5 10.21 26.77 -43.68
C ILE A 5 9.15 25.91 -43.01
N LEU A 6 9.37 24.60 -42.96
CA LEU A 6 8.58 23.68 -42.14
C LEU A 6 8.85 23.95 -40.65
N LEU A 7 7.93 24.65 -40.00
CA LEU A 7 7.87 24.75 -38.55
C LEU A 7 7.32 23.43 -37.97
N SER A 8 8.21 22.55 -37.51
CA SER A 8 7.82 21.38 -36.75
C SER A 8 7.39 21.82 -35.33
N THR A 9 6.11 21.86 -35.08
CA THR A 9 5.57 22.05 -33.71
C THR A 9 5.88 20.83 -32.86
N LEU A 10 6.87 20.95 -31.99
CA LEU A 10 7.16 19.98 -30.96
C LEU A 10 6.02 20.03 -29.93
N ALA A 11 5.08 19.07 -29.98
CA ALA A 11 4.04 18.93 -29.00
C ALA A 11 4.69 18.56 -27.67
N LEU A 12 4.82 19.52 -26.77
CA LEU A 12 5.14 19.26 -25.36
C LEU A 12 4.02 18.38 -24.79
N ALA A 13 4.33 17.11 -24.52
CA ALA A 13 3.42 16.22 -23.82
C ALA A 13 3.18 16.82 -22.41
N THR A 14 2.03 17.46 -22.22
CA THR A 14 1.57 17.94 -20.93
C THR A 14 1.37 16.74 -20.03
N SER A 15 2.21 16.57 -19.03
CA SER A 15 2.04 15.53 -18.02
C SER A 15 0.69 15.73 -17.33
N ASP A 16 -0.15 14.68 -17.30
CA ASP A 16 -1.41 14.71 -16.57
C ASP A 16 -1.12 14.99 -15.08
N PRO A 17 -1.49 16.17 -14.54
CA PRO A 17 -1.18 16.54 -13.16
C PRO A 17 -1.84 15.62 -12.13
N THR A 18 -2.82 14.81 -12.55
CA THR A 18 -3.53 13.87 -11.69
C THR A 18 -2.83 12.50 -11.60
N ARG A 19 -1.70 12.31 -12.32
CA ARG A 19 -0.92 11.06 -12.32
C ARG A 19 0.57 11.33 -12.26
N SER A 20 1.24 10.63 -11.36
CA SER A 20 2.70 10.59 -11.33
C SER A 20 3.19 9.25 -10.79
N SER A 21 4.46 8.96 -11.01
CA SER A 21 5.13 7.82 -10.37
C SER A 21 6.59 8.15 -10.12
N GLU A 22 7.11 7.65 -8.99
CA GLU A 22 8.51 7.85 -8.62
C GLU A 22 9.11 6.55 -8.04
N VAL A 23 10.41 6.38 -8.18
CA VAL A 23 11.16 5.36 -7.44
C VAL A 23 11.47 5.93 -6.05
N VAL A 24 10.90 5.32 -5.01
CA VAL A 24 11.07 5.76 -3.60
C VAL A 24 12.26 5.11 -2.91
N GLY A 25 12.93 4.21 -3.60
CA GLY A 25 14.15 3.52 -3.15
C GLY A 25 14.30 2.15 -3.78
N TYR A 26 15.25 1.39 -3.24
CA TYR A 26 15.62 0.06 -3.75
C TYR A 26 15.59 -0.96 -2.63
N SER A 27 15.20 -2.19 -2.97
CA SER A 27 15.22 -3.35 -2.07
C SER A 27 16.64 -3.76 -1.67
N SER A 28 16.73 -4.73 -0.79
CA SER A 28 18.03 -5.27 -0.32
C SER A 28 18.90 -5.86 -1.44
N GLN A 29 18.29 -6.24 -2.58
CA GLN A 29 18.98 -6.73 -3.77
C GLN A 29 18.94 -5.73 -4.94
N GLY A 30 18.75 -4.43 -4.67
CA GLY A 30 18.85 -3.37 -5.67
C GLY A 30 17.64 -3.24 -6.62
N ARG A 31 16.49 -3.86 -6.32
CA ARG A 31 15.29 -3.72 -7.15
C ARG A 31 14.48 -2.49 -6.76
N ALA A 32 14.08 -1.70 -7.76
CA ALA A 32 13.33 -0.48 -7.53
C ALA A 32 11.98 -0.72 -6.87
N ILE A 33 11.68 0.06 -5.82
CA ILE A 33 10.36 0.17 -5.20
C ILE A 33 9.74 1.46 -5.69
N ARG A 34 8.57 1.34 -6.33
CA ARG A 34 7.89 2.45 -7.00
C ARG A 34 6.56 2.75 -6.34
N VAL A 35 6.27 4.03 -6.16
CA VAL A 35 4.95 4.53 -5.77
C VAL A 35 4.31 5.25 -6.94
N HIS A 36 3.00 5.07 -7.09
CA HIS A 36 2.15 5.80 -8.02
C HIS A 36 1.24 6.73 -7.23
N ARG A 37 1.03 7.93 -7.74
CA ARG A 37 0.11 8.93 -7.19
C ARG A 37 -0.95 9.23 -8.21
N LEU A 38 -2.21 9.27 -7.78
CA LEU A 38 -3.37 9.47 -8.62
C LEU A 38 -4.39 10.35 -7.90
N GLY A 39 -5.11 11.19 -8.64
CA GLY A 39 -6.18 12.02 -8.12
C GLY A 39 -5.78 13.45 -7.88
N ASP A 40 -6.28 14.06 -6.81
CA ASP A 40 -6.07 15.48 -6.52
C ASP A 40 -4.83 15.69 -5.65
N PRO A 41 -3.70 16.15 -6.21
CA PRO A 41 -2.48 16.39 -5.45
C PRO A 41 -2.59 17.52 -4.41
N ALA A 42 -3.54 18.41 -4.54
CA ALA A 42 -3.79 19.47 -3.56
C ALA A 42 -4.69 19.00 -2.40
N SER A 43 -5.34 17.84 -2.53
CA SER A 43 -6.22 17.32 -1.49
C SER A 43 -5.45 17.00 -0.20
N PRO A 44 -5.91 17.49 0.97
CA PRO A 44 -5.38 17.06 2.25
C PRO A 44 -5.75 15.62 2.60
N LYS A 45 -6.71 15.03 1.86
CA LYS A 45 -7.24 13.69 2.07
C LYS A 45 -6.40 12.67 1.34
N LYS A 46 -5.56 11.92 2.06
CA LYS A 46 -4.57 11.02 1.46
C LYS A 46 -4.84 9.57 1.83
N VAL A 47 -4.79 8.70 0.84
CA VAL A 47 -4.95 7.24 0.99
C VAL A 47 -3.71 6.54 0.44
N LEU A 48 -3.17 5.59 1.19
CA LEU A 48 -2.12 4.69 0.74
C LEU A 48 -2.65 3.28 0.59
N VAL A 49 -2.36 2.64 -0.54
CA VAL A 49 -2.70 1.24 -0.81
C VAL A 49 -1.44 0.46 -1.15
N VAL A 50 -1.22 -0.63 -0.42
CA VAL A 50 -0.04 -1.49 -0.59
C VAL A 50 -0.47 -2.88 -1.04
N GLY A 51 0.01 -3.32 -2.20
CA GLY A 51 -0.40 -4.56 -2.85
C GLY A 51 0.32 -5.82 -2.36
N CYS A 52 1.60 -5.71 -2.02
CA CYS A 52 2.41 -6.87 -1.68
C CYS A 52 3.59 -6.48 -0.78
N ILE A 53 3.54 -6.90 0.49
CA ILE A 53 4.67 -6.81 1.42
C ILE A 53 5.34 -8.19 1.63
N HIS A 54 4.57 -9.29 1.56
CA HIS A 54 5.10 -10.65 1.52
C HIS A 54 5.16 -11.12 0.07
N GLY A 55 6.32 -11.60 -0.38
CA GLY A 55 6.54 -11.85 -1.80
C GLY A 55 5.67 -12.98 -2.40
N ASN A 56 5.23 -13.92 -1.58
CA ASN A 56 4.32 -15.01 -1.97
C ASN A 56 2.82 -14.64 -1.88
N GLU A 57 2.46 -13.45 -1.39
CA GLU A 57 1.09 -12.96 -1.24
C GLU A 57 0.76 -11.91 -2.33
N SER A 58 0.63 -12.33 -3.56
CA SER A 58 0.63 -11.44 -4.73
C SER A 58 -0.74 -10.97 -5.24
N ALA A 59 -1.85 -11.47 -4.69
CA ALA A 59 -3.19 -11.13 -5.18
C ALA A 59 -3.53 -9.63 -5.08
N GLY A 60 -2.99 -8.94 -4.07
CA GLY A 60 -3.17 -7.50 -3.91
C GLY A 60 -2.57 -6.67 -5.04
N ILE A 61 -1.59 -7.22 -5.79
CA ILE A 61 -1.02 -6.55 -6.97
C ILE A 61 -2.07 -6.37 -8.07
N ALA A 62 -3.02 -7.28 -8.21
CA ALA A 62 -4.10 -7.13 -9.19
C ALA A 62 -4.98 -5.92 -8.84
N VAL A 63 -5.31 -5.73 -7.57
CA VAL A 63 -6.11 -4.58 -7.10
C VAL A 63 -5.34 -3.26 -7.30
N THR A 64 -4.07 -3.22 -6.91
CA THR A 64 -3.26 -2.00 -7.07
C THR A 64 -3.02 -1.63 -8.53
N ARG A 65 -2.79 -2.61 -9.41
CA ARG A 65 -2.70 -2.38 -10.86
C ARG A 65 -4.01 -1.88 -11.45
N TYR A 66 -5.14 -2.41 -10.99
CA TYR A 66 -6.46 -1.92 -11.42
C TYR A 66 -6.65 -0.45 -11.01
N LEU A 67 -6.35 -0.08 -9.75
CA LEU A 67 -6.41 1.30 -9.28
C LEU A 67 -5.51 2.23 -10.11
N ILE A 68 -4.27 1.82 -10.41
CA ILE A 68 -3.33 2.61 -11.21
C ILE A 68 -3.83 2.86 -12.64
N ARG A 69 -4.56 1.91 -13.23
CA ARG A 69 -5.10 2.03 -14.61
C ARG A 69 -6.46 2.73 -14.66
N SER A 70 -7.17 2.79 -13.52
CA SER A 70 -8.50 3.42 -13.44
C SER A 70 -8.40 4.94 -13.59
N THR A 71 -9.50 5.60 -13.95
CA THR A 71 -9.60 7.06 -13.92
C THR A 71 -9.18 7.59 -12.54
N PRO A 72 -8.30 8.61 -12.49
CA PRO A 72 -7.88 9.19 -11.22
C PRO A 72 -9.07 9.64 -10.39
N PRO A 73 -9.09 9.35 -9.08
CA PRO A 73 -10.21 9.74 -8.24
C PRO A 73 -10.25 11.25 -8.03
N THR A 74 -11.45 11.80 -7.88
CA THR A 74 -11.65 13.19 -7.47
C THR A 74 -11.83 13.30 -5.95
N GLY A 75 -11.33 14.39 -5.35
CA GLY A 75 -11.55 14.77 -3.95
C GLY A 75 -10.65 14.08 -2.93
N PHE A 76 -9.70 13.26 -3.35
CA PHE A 76 -8.64 12.72 -2.51
C PHE A 76 -7.38 12.37 -3.32
N ASP A 77 -6.26 12.29 -2.64
CA ASP A 77 -4.93 11.96 -3.16
C ASP A 77 -4.62 10.48 -2.88
N LEU A 78 -4.59 9.66 -3.93
CA LEU A 78 -4.38 8.21 -3.84
C LEU A 78 -2.93 7.86 -4.14
N TRP A 79 -2.28 7.21 -3.19
CA TRP A 79 -0.92 6.68 -3.29
C TRP A 79 -0.94 5.16 -3.34
N VAL A 80 -0.24 4.56 -4.29
CA VAL A 80 -0.29 3.11 -4.53
C VAL A 80 1.11 2.54 -4.70
N ILE A 81 1.44 1.52 -3.89
CA ILE A 81 2.63 0.69 -4.06
C ILE A 81 2.20 -0.69 -4.49
N ASN A 82 2.61 -1.13 -5.68
CA ASN A 82 2.32 -2.50 -6.12
C ASN A 82 3.06 -3.53 -5.26
N VAL A 83 4.37 -3.33 -5.06
CA VAL A 83 5.25 -4.30 -4.40
C VAL A 83 6.25 -3.57 -3.53
N VAL A 84 6.19 -3.79 -2.23
CA VAL A 84 7.20 -3.33 -1.25
C VAL A 84 8.38 -4.31 -1.23
N ASN A 85 8.12 -5.59 -1.43
CA ASN A 85 9.09 -6.69 -1.38
C ASN A 85 9.34 -7.29 -2.78
N PRO A 86 10.07 -6.62 -3.67
CA PRO A 86 10.31 -7.14 -5.00
C PRO A 86 11.26 -8.37 -5.02
N ASP A 87 12.12 -8.51 -4.01
CA ASP A 87 13.02 -9.64 -3.89
C ASP A 87 12.27 -10.92 -3.52
N GLY A 88 11.46 -10.88 -2.45
CA GLY A 88 10.60 -11.98 -2.05
C GLY A 88 9.59 -12.32 -3.15
N ARG A 89 9.07 -11.30 -3.86
CA ARG A 89 8.15 -11.53 -5.00
C ARG A 89 8.82 -12.31 -6.14
N ARG A 90 10.07 -12.03 -6.44
CA ARG A 90 10.85 -12.76 -7.44
C ARG A 90 11.09 -14.21 -7.02
N LEU A 91 11.38 -14.43 -5.73
CA LEU A 91 11.68 -15.76 -5.16
C LEU A 91 10.41 -16.54 -4.77
N HIS A 92 9.23 -15.92 -4.86
CA HIS A 92 7.96 -16.51 -4.39
C HIS A 92 7.98 -16.91 -2.91
N VAL A 93 8.71 -16.16 -2.08
CA VAL A 93 8.80 -16.36 -0.62
C VAL A 93 8.19 -15.19 0.15
N ARG A 94 7.86 -15.44 1.41
CA ARG A 94 7.29 -14.43 2.32
C ARG A 94 8.30 -13.33 2.62
N GLN A 95 9.51 -13.71 2.95
CA GLN A 95 10.60 -12.85 3.40
C GLN A 95 11.16 -11.98 2.26
N ASN A 96 11.95 -10.98 2.61
CA ASN A 96 12.73 -10.22 1.65
C ASN A 96 14.03 -10.95 1.24
N GLY A 97 14.88 -10.32 0.43
CA GLY A 97 16.14 -10.88 -0.05
C GLY A 97 17.19 -11.19 1.05
N ARG A 98 16.95 -10.74 2.28
CA ARG A 98 17.79 -11.04 3.45
C ARG A 98 17.16 -12.05 4.40
N GLY A 99 16.02 -12.66 4.03
CA GLY A 99 15.31 -13.65 4.84
C GLY A 99 14.50 -13.06 5.99
N VAL A 100 14.14 -11.75 5.94
CA VAL A 100 13.38 -11.04 6.97
C VAL A 100 11.91 -10.93 6.57
N ASP A 101 10.99 -11.23 7.50
CA ASP A 101 9.59 -10.86 7.37
C ASP A 101 9.46 -9.34 7.56
N LEU A 102 9.25 -8.63 6.45
CA LEU A 102 9.13 -7.18 6.47
C LEU A 102 8.00 -6.70 7.39
N ASN A 103 6.91 -7.48 7.52
CA ASN A 103 5.79 -7.16 8.40
C ASN A 103 6.01 -7.64 9.87
N ARG A 104 7.28 -7.81 10.28
CA ARG A 104 7.78 -7.96 11.64
C ARG A 104 8.93 -6.99 11.94
N ASN A 105 9.35 -6.20 10.95
CA ASN A 105 10.52 -5.34 11.03
C ASN A 105 10.22 -3.85 11.31
N PHE A 106 8.94 -3.47 11.53
CA PHE A 106 8.54 -2.11 11.92
C PHE A 106 8.77 -1.89 13.42
N GLY A 107 9.05 -0.64 13.82
CA GLY A 107 9.57 -0.34 15.16
C GLY A 107 8.56 -0.33 16.31
N SER A 108 7.23 -0.44 16.06
CA SER A 108 6.27 -0.44 17.15
C SER A 108 6.17 -1.82 17.81
N GLU A 109 6.41 -1.87 19.12
CA GLU A 109 6.45 -3.13 19.89
C GLU A 109 7.33 -4.20 19.23
N TRP A 110 8.41 -3.79 18.57
CA TRP A 110 9.32 -4.74 17.95
C TRP A 110 10.01 -5.61 19.00
N ILE A 111 10.07 -6.90 18.74
CA ILE A 111 10.83 -7.89 19.53
C ILE A 111 11.61 -8.80 18.57
N PRO A 112 12.73 -9.40 18.99
CA PRO A 112 13.41 -10.42 18.21
C PRO A 112 12.52 -11.66 18.11
N ILE A 113 12.25 -12.12 16.88
CA ILE A 113 11.45 -13.32 16.58
C ILE A 113 12.21 -14.14 15.55
N GLY A 114 12.33 -15.44 15.81
CA GLY A 114 12.84 -16.41 14.86
C GLY A 114 14.30 -16.23 14.46
N ALA A 115 14.74 -17.06 13.54
CA ALA A 115 16.03 -16.99 12.89
C ALA A 115 15.87 -16.59 11.42
N ARG A 116 16.96 -16.23 10.75
CA ARG A 116 16.96 -15.84 9.35
C ARG A 116 16.30 -16.91 8.48
N TRP A 117 15.34 -16.49 7.63
CA TRP A 117 14.47 -17.31 6.79
C TRP A 117 13.30 -18.00 7.51
N ASP A 118 13.18 -17.92 8.83
CA ASP A 118 11.95 -18.34 9.48
C ASP A 118 10.75 -17.49 9.01
N PRO A 119 9.54 -18.05 9.00
CA PRO A 119 8.35 -17.34 8.47
C PRO A 119 8.09 -15.96 9.07
N GLU A 120 8.48 -15.75 10.34
CA GLU A 120 8.25 -14.51 11.07
C GLU A 120 9.54 -13.84 11.56
N TYR A 121 10.70 -14.17 10.97
CA TYR A 121 11.96 -13.55 11.39
C TYR A 121 11.90 -12.03 11.28
N SER A 122 12.04 -11.36 12.42
CA SER A 122 11.86 -9.90 12.56
C SER A 122 13.08 -9.07 12.11
N GLY A 123 14.16 -9.72 11.69
CA GLY A 123 15.44 -9.07 11.40
C GLY A 123 16.30 -8.84 12.66
N PRO A 124 17.54 -8.37 12.51
CA PRO A 124 18.47 -8.16 13.63
C PRO A 124 18.11 -6.96 14.50
N SER A 125 17.31 -6.03 13.99
CA SER A 125 16.81 -4.86 14.72
C SER A 125 15.59 -4.27 14.03
N PRO A 126 14.77 -3.44 14.72
CA PRO A 126 13.69 -2.71 14.05
C PRO A 126 14.27 -1.82 12.94
N TRP A 127 13.59 -1.80 11.80
CA TRP A 127 14.01 -1.01 10.63
C TRP A 127 15.36 -1.46 10.02
N SER A 128 15.81 -2.67 10.26
CA SER A 128 17.03 -3.20 9.63
C SER A 128 16.95 -3.24 8.11
N GLU A 129 15.74 -3.40 7.56
CA GLU A 129 15.55 -3.61 6.13
C GLU A 129 15.34 -2.29 5.35
N PRO A 130 15.95 -2.15 4.16
CA PRO A 130 15.77 -0.96 3.33
C PRO A 130 14.31 -0.75 2.95
N GLU A 131 13.56 -1.81 2.67
CA GLU A 131 12.15 -1.79 2.29
C GLU A 131 11.29 -1.15 3.38
N THR A 132 11.46 -1.53 4.63
CA THR A 132 10.71 -0.96 5.77
C THR A 132 11.08 0.49 6.03
N ARG A 133 12.36 0.86 5.87
CA ARG A 133 12.82 2.26 5.94
C ARG A 133 12.23 3.12 4.82
N ILE A 134 12.08 2.58 3.59
CA ILE A 134 11.43 3.26 2.48
C ILE A 134 9.96 3.55 2.81
N VAL A 135 9.22 2.53 3.25
CA VAL A 135 7.82 2.70 3.67
C VAL A 135 7.71 3.71 4.80
N ARG A 136 8.59 3.65 5.81
CA ARG A 136 8.62 4.61 6.93
C ARG A 136 8.79 6.05 6.44
N ARG A 137 9.74 6.30 5.53
CA ARG A 137 9.97 7.64 4.95
C ARG A 137 8.75 8.10 4.15
N LEU A 138 8.18 7.22 3.32
CA LEU A 138 7.02 7.53 2.50
C LEU A 138 5.80 7.89 3.36
N VAL A 139 5.45 7.06 4.34
CA VAL A 139 4.31 7.32 5.24
C VAL A 139 4.50 8.63 6.02
N LYS A 140 5.73 8.92 6.49
CA LYS A 140 6.04 10.19 7.14
C LYS A 140 5.90 11.40 6.21
N ARG A 141 6.26 11.25 4.93
CA ARG A 141 6.15 12.30 3.91
C ARG A 141 4.70 12.60 3.54
N ILE A 142 3.90 11.57 3.28
CA ILE A 142 2.53 11.74 2.79
C ILE A 142 1.48 11.83 3.88
N GLN A 143 1.72 11.26 5.06
CA GLN A 143 0.80 11.22 6.20
C GLN A 143 -0.62 10.77 5.82
N PRO A 144 -0.79 9.54 5.29
CA PRO A 144 -2.09 9.06 4.83
C PRO A 144 -3.06 8.88 5.99
N GLN A 145 -4.30 9.38 5.84
CA GLN A 145 -5.38 9.14 6.80
C GLN A 145 -5.84 7.69 6.79
N ILE A 146 -5.72 7.03 5.64
CA ILE A 146 -6.07 5.62 5.47
C ILE A 146 -4.90 4.90 4.81
N THR A 147 -4.49 3.75 5.37
CA THR A 147 -3.55 2.83 4.72
C THR A 147 -4.15 1.44 4.69
N ILE A 148 -4.16 0.83 3.52
CA ILE A 148 -4.69 -0.51 3.27
C ILE A 148 -3.54 -1.42 2.84
N TRP A 149 -3.34 -2.49 3.63
CA TRP A 149 -2.33 -3.52 3.37
C TRP A 149 -2.99 -4.79 2.86
N TYR A 150 -2.72 -5.18 1.62
CA TYR A 150 -3.20 -6.45 1.10
C TYR A 150 -2.28 -7.59 1.50
N HIS A 151 -2.89 -8.65 2.00
CA HIS A 151 -2.28 -9.91 2.41
C HIS A 151 -3.08 -11.10 1.87
N GLN A 152 -2.59 -12.31 2.11
CA GLN A 152 -3.24 -13.60 1.87
C GLN A 152 -2.87 -14.58 3.01
N PRO A 153 -3.67 -15.67 3.32
CA PRO A 153 -4.84 -16.15 2.57
C PRO A 153 -6.17 -16.18 3.37
N GLN A 154 -6.37 -15.38 4.43
CA GLN A 154 -7.41 -15.60 5.47
C GLN A 154 -8.84 -15.21 5.07
N LYS A 155 -9.07 -14.54 3.94
CA LYS A 155 -10.40 -14.11 3.43
C LYS A 155 -11.19 -13.20 4.39
N LEU A 156 -10.52 -12.30 5.07
CA LEU A 156 -11.14 -11.37 6.03
C LEU A 156 -10.44 -10.00 6.03
N VAL A 157 -11.10 -9.01 6.61
CA VAL A 157 -10.48 -7.73 6.96
C VAL A 157 -10.21 -7.72 8.45
N ARG A 158 -8.98 -7.44 8.85
CA ARG A 158 -8.57 -7.36 10.26
C ARG A 158 -8.10 -5.97 10.62
N ALA A 159 -8.44 -5.55 11.84
CA ALA A 159 -8.00 -4.29 12.42
C ALA A 159 -7.96 -4.37 13.94
N TRP A 160 -7.33 -3.37 14.56
CA TRP A 160 -7.31 -3.18 16.00
C TRP A 160 -7.29 -1.69 16.34
N GLY A 161 -7.91 -1.31 17.46
CA GLY A 161 -7.93 0.06 17.95
C GLY A 161 -8.57 1.04 16.95
N GLN A 162 -7.93 2.18 16.75
CA GLN A 162 -8.45 3.31 15.95
C GLN A 162 -8.78 2.97 14.50
N SER A 163 -8.14 1.95 13.91
CA SER A 163 -8.40 1.53 12.52
C SER A 163 -9.68 0.72 12.33
N SER A 164 -10.32 0.27 13.42
CA SER A 164 -11.46 -0.66 13.37
C SER A 164 -12.68 -0.10 12.64
N HIS A 165 -12.96 1.19 12.77
CA HIS A 165 -14.09 1.83 12.10
C HIS A 165 -13.92 1.83 10.57
N ALA A 166 -12.76 2.27 10.10
CA ALA A 166 -12.44 2.30 8.67
C ALA A 166 -12.42 0.89 8.06
N ALA A 167 -11.78 -0.06 8.75
CA ALA A 167 -11.68 -1.45 8.31
C ALA A 167 -13.05 -2.14 8.22
N ARG A 168 -13.96 -1.89 9.18
CA ARG A 168 -15.33 -2.41 9.15
C ARG A 168 -16.12 -1.87 7.96
N LYS A 169 -15.99 -0.56 7.67
CA LYS A 169 -16.61 0.03 6.46
C LYS A 169 -16.04 -0.58 5.18
N TYR A 170 -14.70 -0.72 5.10
CA TYR A 170 -14.07 -1.39 3.96
C TYR A 170 -14.60 -2.81 3.77
N ALA A 171 -14.65 -3.62 4.84
CA ALA A 171 -15.14 -4.99 4.80
C ALA A 171 -16.56 -5.08 4.22
N ARG A 172 -17.45 -4.16 4.63
CA ARG A 172 -18.82 -4.06 4.09
C ARG A 172 -18.81 -3.77 2.58
N TYR A 173 -18.01 -2.82 2.11
CA TYR A 173 -17.92 -2.48 0.69
C TYR A 173 -17.28 -3.60 -0.14
N ALA A 174 -16.30 -4.27 0.41
CA ALA A 174 -15.62 -5.42 -0.21
C ALA A 174 -16.43 -6.73 -0.11
N ARG A 175 -17.53 -6.77 0.67
CA ARG A 175 -18.31 -7.97 1.01
C ARG A 175 -17.43 -9.06 1.62
N MET A 176 -16.66 -8.68 2.64
CA MET A 176 -15.77 -9.56 3.39
C MET A 176 -16.15 -9.63 4.86
N ALA A 177 -15.78 -10.73 5.52
CA ALA A 177 -15.83 -10.81 6.97
C ALA A 177 -14.87 -9.78 7.60
N PHE A 178 -15.27 -9.24 8.76
CA PHE A 178 -14.44 -8.37 9.59
C PHE A 178 -14.10 -9.05 10.90
N ARG A 179 -12.84 -8.90 11.37
CA ARG A 179 -12.39 -9.42 12.68
C ARG A 179 -11.56 -8.38 13.41
N LEU A 180 -11.82 -8.21 14.70
CA LEU A 180 -10.94 -7.50 15.61
C LEU A 180 -9.82 -8.45 16.03
N ILE A 181 -8.60 -8.17 15.59
CA ILE A 181 -7.43 -8.98 15.90
C ILE A 181 -6.29 -8.04 16.27
N ARG A 182 -5.76 -8.17 17.50
CA ARG A 182 -4.61 -7.38 17.94
C ARG A 182 -3.44 -7.53 16.97
N TRP A 183 -2.70 -6.45 16.78
CA TRP A 183 -1.56 -6.46 15.87
C TRP A 183 -0.42 -7.30 16.45
N PRO A 184 0.19 -8.18 15.66
CA PRO A 184 1.47 -8.77 16.03
C PRO A 184 2.56 -7.70 16.16
N HIS A 185 3.58 -8.02 16.93
CA HIS A 185 4.76 -7.17 17.11
C HIS A 185 5.44 -6.81 15.80
N GLY A 186 5.94 -5.58 15.69
CA GLY A 186 6.71 -5.12 14.54
C GLY A 186 5.97 -5.04 13.21
N THR A 187 4.62 -5.04 13.21
CA THR A 187 3.84 -4.93 11.96
C THR A 187 3.66 -3.49 11.50
N ALA A 188 3.52 -3.30 10.18
CA ALA A 188 3.28 -2.00 9.57
C ALA A 188 2.02 -1.29 10.09
N PRO A 189 0.84 -1.96 10.20
CA PRO A 189 -0.34 -1.34 10.78
C PRO A 189 -0.17 -0.98 12.26
N ASN A 190 0.52 -1.82 13.06
CA ASN A 190 0.80 -1.53 14.46
C ASN A 190 1.61 -0.23 14.57
N TRP A 191 2.73 -0.14 13.85
CA TRP A 191 3.56 1.04 13.85
C TRP A 191 2.80 2.31 13.42
N GLN A 192 2.04 2.23 12.32
CA GLN A 192 1.37 3.41 11.79
C GLN A 192 0.27 3.92 12.72
N ASN A 193 -0.57 3.03 13.27
CA ASN A 193 -1.64 3.39 14.19
C ASN A 193 -1.10 3.98 15.50
N HIS A 194 0.03 3.49 16.03
CA HIS A 194 0.66 4.05 17.21
C HIS A 194 1.34 5.40 16.94
N ARG A 195 1.99 5.53 15.78
CA ARG A 195 2.80 6.72 15.46
C ARG A 195 1.96 7.91 15.00
N PHE A 196 0.80 7.65 14.41
CA PHE A 196 -0.07 8.68 13.82
C PHE A 196 -1.50 8.54 14.35
N PRO A 197 -1.79 9.13 15.54
CA PRO A 197 -3.15 9.16 16.07
C PRO A 197 -4.12 9.78 15.07
N GLY A 198 -5.36 9.27 15.00
CA GLY A 198 -6.38 9.74 14.07
C GLY A 198 -6.30 9.15 12.66
N THR A 199 -5.23 8.40 12.32
CA THR A 199 -5.16 7.66 11.05
C THR A 199 -5.69 6.24 11.18
N SER A 200 -5.93 5.56 10.07
CA SER A 200 -6.44 4.18 10.04
C SER A 200 -5.58 3.32 9.13
N SER A 201 -4.77 2.45 9.72
CA SER A 201 -3.97 1.46 8.99
C SER A 201 -4.49 0.06 9.30
N PHE A 202 -4.87 -0.73 8.28
CA PHE A 202 -5.47 -2.05 8.48
C PHE A 202 -5.11 -3.05 7.36
N VAL A 203 -5.37 -4.32 7.62
CA VAL A 203 -5.04 -5.43 6.72
C VAL A 203 -6.28 -5.99 6.06
N VAL A 204 -6.16 -6.28 4.77
CA VAL A 204 -7.13 -7.01 3.96
C VAL A 204 -6.51 -8.32 3.53
N GLU A 205 -6.91 -9.40 4.17
CA GLU A 205 -6.52 -10.76 3.86
C GLU A 205 -7.37 -11.29 2.69
N LEU A 206 -6.80 -11.32 1.51
CA LEU A 206 -7.45 -11.83 0.31
C LEU A 206 -7.55 -13.37 0.33
N ALA A 207 -8.31 -13.93 -0.60
CA ALA A 207 -8.33 -15.39 -0.82
C ALA A 207 -6.96 -15.89 -1.32
N PRO A 208 -6.64 -17.17 -1.11
CA PRO A 208 -5.45 -17.78 -1.71
C PRO A 208 -5.54 -17.78 -3.24
N GLY A 209 -4.38 -17.78 -3.91
CA GLY A 209 -4.29 -17.75 -5.37
C GLY A 209 -4.60 -16.38 -5.97
N SER A 210 -4.99 -16.36 -7.25
CA SER A 210 -5.34 -15.14 -7.98
C SER A 210 -6.78 -14.70 -7.70
N LEU A 211 -7.03 -13.38 -7.80
CA LEU A 211 -8.39 -12.84 -7.69
C LEU A 211 -9.06 -12.79 -9.07
N PRO A 212 -10.34 -13.24 -9.19
CA PRO A 212 -11.16 -12.97 -10.36
C PRO A 212 -11.38 -11.46 -10.55
N GLU A 213 -11.53 -11.02 -11.79
CA GLU A 213 -11.64 -9.61 -12.15
C GLU A 213 -12.76 -8.87 -11.39
N HIS A 214 -13.93 -9.47 -11.25
CA HIS A 214 -15.04 -8.88 -10.51
C HIS A 214 -14.72 -8.64 -9.02
N ARG A 215 -13.84 -9.46 -8.41
CA ARG A 215 -13.36 -9.23 -7.05
C ARG A 215 -12.30 -8.14 -7.01
N VAL A 216 -11.41 -8.10 -7.97
CA VAL A 216 -10.43 -6.99 -8.13
C VAL A 216 -11.17 -5.65 -8.20
N ALA A 217 -12.17 -5.53 -9.10
CA ALA A 217 -12.99 -4.34 -9.23
C ALA A 217 -13.73 -3.97 -7.93
N ARG A 218 -14.24 -4.97 -7.21
CA ARG A 218 -14.91 -4.76 -5.90
C ARG A 218 -13.97 -4.21 -4.83
N HIS A 219 -12.74 -4.71 -4.75
CA HIS A 219 -11.74 -4.18 -3.83
C HIS A 219 -11.35 -2.73 -4.20
N ALA A 220 -11.16 -2.44 -5.48
CA ALA A 220 -10.90 -1.07 -5.96
C ALA A 220 -12.07 -0.12 -5.63
N TYR A 221 -13.31 -0.57 -5.85
CA TYR A 221 -14.51 0.15 -5.41
C TYR A 221 -14.50 0.40 -3.89
N ALA A 222 -14.17 -0.60 -3.08
CA ALA A 222 -14.13 -0.47 -1.62
C ALA A 222 -13.09 0.57 -1.17
N VAL A 223 -11.92 0.64 -1.81
CA VAL A 223 -10.90 1.68 -1.57
C VAL A 223 -11.48 3.07 -1.84
N THR A 224 -12.01 3.30 -3.04
CA THR A 224 -12.52 4.62 -3.44
C THR A 224 -13.75 5.05 -2.63
N LYS A 225 -14.66 4.12 -2.35
CA LYS A 225 -15.85 4.39 -1.52
C LYS A 225 -15.47 4.73 -0.09
N LEU A 226 -14.54 3.99 0.51
CA LEU A 226 -14.05 4.25 1.86
C LEU A 226 -13.42 5.65 1.95
N ALA A 227 -12.53 5.99 1.00
CA ALA A 227 -11.88 7.28 0.93
C ALA A 227 -12.88 8.44 0.90
N ARG A 228 -13.91 8.34 0.05
CA ARG A 228 -14.96 9.37 -0.06
C ARG A 228 -15.77 9.53 1.22
N VAL A 229 -16.20 8.42 1.84
CA VAL A 229 -17.13 8.47 2.99
C VAL A 229 -16.45 8.92 4.29
N LEU A 230 -15.26 8.45 4.61
CA LEU A 230 -14.58 8.82 5.86
C LEU A 230 -14.05 10.26 5.85
N MET A 231 -13.80 10.79 4.66
CA MET A 231 -13.25 12.13 4.52
C MET A 231 -14.32 13.24 4.44
N VAL A 232 -15.62 12.88 4.44
CA VAL A 232 -16.74 13.84 4.57
C VAL A 232 -17.02 14.14 6.05
N SER A 233 -16.78 13.19 6.97
CA SER A 233 -17.12 13.31 8.40
C SER A 233 -16.15 14.17 9.22
N ALA A 234 -15.10 14.73 8.64
CA ALA A 234 -14.13 15.60 9.32
C ALA A 234 -14.49 17.11 9.26
N ARG A 235 -15.72 17.45 8.90
CA ARG A 235 -16.26 18.81 8.94
C ARG A 235 -17.38 18.90 9.98
N VAL A 236 -17.01 18.83 11.25
CA VAL A 236 -17.85 19.36 12.35
C VAL A 236 -16.91 19.92 13.41
#